data_4c51fef07d3fa45f5686dc01af8b092b
#
_entry.id   4c51fef07d3fa45f5686dc01af8b092b
#
_cell.length_a   1.000
_cell.length_b   1.000
_cell.length_c   1.000
_cell.angle_alpha   90.00
_cell.angle_beta   90.00
_cell.angle_gamma   90.00
#
_symmetry.space_group_name_H-M   'P 1'
#
loop_
_entity.id
_entity.type
_entity.pdbx_description
1 polymer ?
#
loop_
_entity_poly.entity_id
_entity_poly.type
_entity_poly.pdbx_seq_one_letter_code
_entity_poly.pdbx_strand_id
1 'polypeptide(L)'
;EDEALINRLGFNNIGSEAAAKNIIGNTPAGLLGINIGPNKDTKNRINDYLKCFKIINNLGDYVTINISSPNTENLRSFHNPRELDELLTRLNNEKSKTMSSTNFAVKIAPDIKIKDLDIIGNVLLKNNVNLAIISNTSDGTRANLKNINKFEKGGLSGKPIEERSNLLIKEFYKIFNDKIKIIGVGGVDSGKSAYEKFICGASYIQLYTGMV
;
A
#
# COMPACT_ATOMS: atom_id res chain seq x y z
N GLU A 1 -7.06 -3.68 -24.67
CA GLU A 1 -6.34 -2.65 -25.41
C GLU A 1 -5.26 -1.97 -24.55
N ASP A 2 -5.58 -1.66 -23.29
CA ASP A 2 -4.70 -0.88 -22.40
C ASP A 2 -4.00 -1.75 -21.32
N GLU A 3 -4.23 -3.06 -21.31
CA GLU A 3 -3.68 -3.98 -20.28
C GLU A 3 -3.88 -3.43 -18.86
N ALA A 4 -5.10 -2.98 -18.58
CA ALA A 4 -5.45 -2.21 -17.42
C ALA A 4 -6.82 -2.59 -16.85
N LEU A 5 -6.99 -2.33 -15.55
CA LEU A 5 -8.27 -2.41 -14.86
C LEU A 5 -8.59 -1.09 -14.14
N ILE A 6 -9.87 -0.76 -14.08
CA ILE A 6 -10.39 0.30 -13.24
C ILE A 6 -11.32 -0.34 -12.20
N ASN A 7 -11.03 -0.15 -10.92
CA ASN A 7 -11.82 -0.70 -9.82
C ASN A 7 -12.29 0.37 -8.85
N ARG A 8 -13.45 0.14 -8.22
CA ARG A 8 -14.03 0.96 -7.15
C ARG A 8 -14.52 0.10 -5.97
N LEU A 9 -13.74 -0.92 -5.63
CA LEU A 9 -14.11 -1.94 -4.64
C LEU A 9 -14.24 -1.38 -3.21
N GLY A 10 -13.37 -0.45 -2.80
CA GLY A 10 -13.47 0.23 -1.51
C GLY A 10 -13.30 -0.70 -0.30
N PHE A 11 -12.34 -1.64 -0.36
CA PHE A 11 -12.06 -2.61 0.71
C PHE A 11 -13.23 -3.57 1.02
N ASN A 12 -13.93 -4.06 0.00
CA ASN A 12 -14.97 -5.07 0.19
C ASN A 12 -14.40 -6.35 0.78
N ASN A 13 -14.79 -6.68 2.00
CA ASN A 13 -14.35 -7.86 2.74
C ASN A 13 -15.36 -8.25 3.82
N ILE A 14 -15.15 -9.40 4.44
CA ILE A 14 -16.02 -9.97 5.48
C ILE A 14 -15.69 -9.48 6.90
N GLY A 15 -14.76 -8.53 7.04
CA GLY A 15 -14.30 -7.99 8.32
C GLY A 15 -13.07 -8.69 8.90
N SER A 16 -12.36 -7.94 9.76
CA SER A 16 -11.09 -8.38 10.33
C SER A 16 -11.19 -9.64 11.19
N GLU A 17 -12.29 -9.84 11.92
CA GLU A 17 -12.49 -11.03 12.76
C GLU A 17 -12.65 -12.30 11.93
N ALA A 18 -13.45 -12.22 10.86
CA ALA A 18 -13.63 -13.36 9.95
C ALA A 18 -12.34 -13.65 9.16
N ALA A 19 -11.62 -12.60 8.73
CA ALA A 19 -10.32 -12.75 8.09
C ALA A 19 -9.31 -13.43 9.04
N ALA A 20 -9.25 -13.03 10.31
CA ALA A 20 -8.39 -13.65 11.31
C ALA A 20 -8.70 -15.14 11.51
N LYS A 21 -9.97 -15.51 11.63
CA LYS A 21 -10.40 -16.92 11.72
C LYS A 21 -9.95 -17.73 10.50
N ASN A 22 -10.10 -17.17 9.30
CA ASN A 22 -9.67 -17.85 8.07
C ASN A 22 -8.15 -18.05 8.03
N ILE A 23 -7.37 -17.06 8.46
CA ILE A 23 -5.90 -17.17 8.51
C ILE A 23 -5.47 -18.25 9.50
N ILE A 24 -6.04 -18.25 10.70
CA ILE A 24 -5.74 -19.27 11.75
C ILE A 24 -6.07 -20.68 11.26
N GLY A 25 -7.20 -20.84 10.55
CA GLY A 25 -7.62 -22.13 10.00
C GLY A 25 -6.87 -22.59 8.76
N ASN A 26 -6.19 -21.68 8.05
CA ASN A 26 -5.53 -21.93 6.76
C ASN A 26 -4.19 -21.16 6.68
N THR A 27 -3.25 -21.47 7.56
CA THR A 27 -1.95 -20.82 7.57
C THR A 27 -1.21 -21.07 6.23
N PRO A 28 -0.86 -20.03 5.46
CA PRO A 28 -0.18 -20.21 4.19
C PRO A 28 1.25 -20.72 4.40
N ALA A 29 1.77 -21.48 3.43
CA ALA A 29 3.14 -21.98 3.45
C ALA A 29 4.21 -20.91 3.16
N GLY A 30 3.81 -19.73 2.64
CA GLY A 30 4.69 -18.62 2.29
C GLY A 30 4.49 -17.39 3.16
N LEU A 31 5.18 -16.29 2.81
CA LEU A 31 5.04 -15.01 3.50
C LEU A 31 3.62 -14.45 3.37
N LEU A 32 3.02 -14.12 4.48
CA LEU A 32 1.70 -13.52 4.57
C LEU A 32 1.79 -12.03 4.97
N GLY A 33 1.41 -11.15 4.04
CA GLY A 33 1.17 -9.74 4.34
C GLY A 33 -0.32 -9.46 4.52
N ILE A 34 -0.73 -8.88 5.65
CA ILE A 34 -2.13 -8.52 5.91
C ILE A 34 -2.32 -7.03 5.66
N ASN A 35 -3.23 -6.68 4.75
CA ASN A 35 -3.51 -5.28 4.40
C ASN A 35 -4.69 -4.74 5.21
N ILE A 36 -4.48 -3.66 5.96
CA ILE A 36 -5.50 -2.99 6.76
C ILE A 36 -5.77 -1.57 6.30
N GLY A 37 -7.01 -1.15 6.47
CA GLY A 37 -7.49 0.21 6.19
C GLY A 37 -8.74 0.51 7.01
N PRO A 38 -9.19 1.78 7.01
CA PRO A 38 -10.40 2.17 7.74
C PRO A 38 -11.65 1.75 6.96
N ASN A 39 -12.78 1.66 7.67
CA ASN A 39 -14.08 1.55 7.02
C ASN A 39 -14.41 2.82 6.23
N LYS A 40 -15.24 2.67 5.19
CA LYS A 40 -15.59 3.76 4.28
C LYS A 40 -16.25 4.95 5.01
N ASP A 41 -17.18 4.66 5.90
CA ASP A 41 -18.06 5.67 6.52
C ASP A 41 -17.63 6.03 7.96
N THR A 42 -16.41 5.66 8.37
CA THR A 42 -15.92 5.95 9.72
C THR A 42 -15.47 7.41 9.87
N LYS A 43 -15.82 8.02 11.00
CA LYS A 43 -15.33 9.35 11.38
C LYS A 43 -13.92 9.30 12.00
N ASN A 44 -13.58 8.22 12.70
CA ASN A 44 -12.30 8.05 13.36
C ASN A 44 -11.48 6.93 12.69
N ARG A 45 -10.81 7.28 11.59
CA ARG A 45 -10.05 6.34 10.77
C ARG A 45 -8.91 5.68 11.54
N ILE A 46 -8.17 6.42 12.35
CA ILE A 46 -7.06 5.87 13.13
C ILE A 46 -7.55 4.77 14.06
N ASN A 47 -8.72 4.95 14.68
CA ASN A 47 -9.30 3.94 15.56
C ASN A 47 -9.63 2.64 14.83
N ASP A 48 -10.03 2.70 13.56
CA ASP A 48 -10.27 1.52 12.74
C ASP A 48 -8.98 0.74 12.46
N TYR A 49 -7.88 1.42 12.13
CA TYR A 49 -6.57 0.78 12.00
C TYR A 49 -6.16 0.09 13.30
N LEU A 50 -6.35 0.74 14.45
CA LEU A 50 -6.02 0.16 15.76
C LEU A 50 -6.87 -1.07 16.07
N LYS A 51 -8.18 -1.02 15.81
CA LYS A 51 -9.09 -2.17 15.99
C LYS A 51 -8.68 -3.35 15.09
N CYS A 52 -8.45 -3.07 13.79
CA CYS A 52 -7.96 -4.10 12.88
C CYS A 52 -6.65 -4.70 13.36
N PHE A 53 -5.67 -3.87 13.72
CA PHE A 53 -4.36 -4.34 14.16
C PHE A 53 -4.46 -5.24 15.39
N LYS A 54 -5.28 -4.89 16.38
CA LYS A 54 -5.50 -5.74 17.57
C LYS A 54 -5.98 -7.16 17.23
N ILE A 55 -6.82 -7.27 16.21
CA ILE A 55 -7.40 -8.55 15.79
C ILE A 55 -6.40 -9.39 15.01
N ILE A 56 -5.62 -8.76 14.08
CA ILE A 56 -4.75 -9.48 13.15
C ILE A 56 -3.30 -9.55 13.63
N ASN A 57 -3.01 -8.99 14.79
CA ASN A 57 -1.69 -8.94 15.38
C ASN A 57 -1.04 -10.34 15.44
N ASN A 58 0.21 -10.45 14.99
CA ASN A 58 0.98 -11.70 14.90
C ASN A 58 0.37 -12.82 14.03
N LEU A 59 -0.62 -12.52 13.18
CA LEU A 59 -1.18 -13.51 12.26
C LEU A 59 -0.49 -13.55 10.90
N GLY A 60 0.36 -12.57 10.60
CA GLY A 60 1.11 -12.48 9.37
C GLY A 60 2.54 -12.00 9.60
N ASP A 61 3.39 -12.12 8.57
CA ASP A 61 4.79 -11.70 8.62
C ASP A 61 4.95 -10.18 8.64
N TYR A 62 4.01 -9.46 8.02
CA TYR A 62 3.93 -8.01 8.08
C TYR A 62 2.49 -7.52 7.91
N VAL A 63 2.25 -6.29 8.36
CA VAL A 63 0.97 -5.61 8.19
C VAL A 63 1.15 -4.38 7.31
N THR A 64 0.38 -4.32 6.22
CA THR A 64 0.32 -3.16 5.34
C THR A 64 -0.67 -2.13 5.88
N ILE A 65 -0.16 -0.96 6.22
CA ILE A 65 -0.95 0.23 6.54
C ILE A 65 -1.30 0.92 5.22
N ASN A 66 -2.51 0.70 4.74
CA ASN A 66 -2.93 1.19 3.43
C ASN A 66 -3.53 2.60 3.56
N ILE A 67 -2.74 3.62 3.22
CA ILE A 67 -3.13 5.03 3.26
C ILE A 67 -3.43 5.59 1.86
N SER A 68 -3.55 4.76 0.84
CA SER A 68 -3.40 5.18 -0.55
C SER A 68 -4.56 4.85 -1.48
N SER A 69 -5.62 4.16 -0.99
CA SER A 69 -6.77 3.82 -1.85
C SER A 69 -7.48 5.09 -2.35
N PRO A 70 -7.71 5.23 -3.66
CA PRO A 70 -8.52 6.32 -4.19
C PRO A 70 -10.02 6.10 -3.99
N ASN A 71 -10.43 4.88 -3.64
CA ASN A 71 -11.82 4.46 -3.51
C ASN A 71 -12.41 4.67 -2.10
N THR A 72 -11.61 5.24 -1.19
CA THR A 72 -12.03 5.58 0.17
C THR A 72 -11.81 7.08 0.36
N GLU A 73 -12.90 7.80 0.60
CA GLU A 73 -12.88 9.25 0.71
C GLU A 73 -11.87 9.74 1.76
N ASN A 74 -11.10 10.75 1.40
CA ASN A 74 -10.09 11.38 2.25
C ASN A 74 -9.04 10.40 2.88
N LEU A 75 -8.89 9.16 2.41
CA LEU A 75 -7.88 8.25 2.94
C LEU A 75 -6.47 8.77 2.67
N ARG A 76 -6.28 9.41 1.54
CA ARG A 76 -5.00 9.99 1.13
C ARG A 76 -4.59 11.23 1.93
N SER A 77 -5.44 11.73 2.85
CA SER A 77 -5.04 12.75 3.82
C SER A 77 -3.85 12.27 4.68
N PHE A 78 -3.74 10.95 4.91
CA PHE A 78 -2.58 10.35 5.59
C PHE A 78 -1.25 10.47 4.83
N HIS A 79 -1.22 11.04 3.61
CA HIS A 79 0.03 11.51 3.02
C HIS A 79 0.51 12.83 3.64
N ASN A 80 -0.34 13.52 4.44
CA ASN A 80 0.10 14.61 5.30
C ASN A 80 1.01 14.06 6.40
N PRO A 81 2.23 14.60 6.58
CA PRO A 81 3.21 14.05 7.50
C PRO A 81 2.74 14.03 8.96
N ARG A 82 1.93 14.99 9.40
CA ARG A 82 1.39 15.03 10.77
C ARG A 82 0.38 13.92 11.01
N GLU A 83 -0.55 13.71 10.07
CA GLU A 83 -1.55 12.64 10.16
C GLU A 83 -0.91 11.25 10.08
N LEU A 84 0.09 11.09 9.21
CA LEU A 84 0.85 9.84 9.11
C LEU A 84 1.64 9.56 10.39
N ASP A 85 2.31 10.56 10.93
CA ASP A 85 3.07 10.43 12.17
C ASP A 85 2.17 10.04 13.35
N GLU A 86 1.00 10.68 13.48
CA GLU A 86 0.01 10.32 14.51
C GLU A 86 -0.47 8.87 14.35
N LEU A 87 -0.83 8.45 13.14
CA LEU A 87 -1.28 7.09 12.87
C LEU A 87 -0.21 6.06 13.26
N LEU A 88 1.03 6.24 12.78
CA LEU A 88 2.11 5.30 13.03
C LEU A 88 2.55 5.29 14.50
N THR A 89 2.58 6.43 15.15
CA THR A 89 2.86 6.52 16.60
C THR A 89 1.82 5.74 17.41
N ARG A 90 0.54 5.88 17.09
CA ARG A 90 -0.53 5.16 17.79
C ARG A 90 -0.48 3.66 17.50
N LEU A 91 -0.17 3.24 16.28
CA LEU A 91 0.03 1.83 15.94
C LEU A 91 1.24 1.22 16.67
N ASN A 92 2.37 1.95 16.76
CA ASN A 92 3.54 1.51 17.50
C ASN A 92 3.26 1.37 19.01
N ASN A 93 2.50 2.31 19.59
CA ASN A 93 2.06 2.21 20.97
C ASN A 93 1.19 0.97 21.20
N GLU A 94 0.30 0.65 20.27
CA GLU A 94 -0.52 -0.56 20.35
C GLU A 94 0.31 -1.83 20.17
N LYS A 95 1.26 -1.81 19.22
CA LYS A 95 2.24 -2.88 19.01
C LYS A 95 3.02 -3.19 20.29
N SER A 96 3.49 -2.16 20.99
CA SER A 96 4.22 -2.30 22.25
C SER A 96 3.34 -2.90 23.36
N LYS A 97 2.08 -2.47 23.50
CA LYS A 97 1.12 -3.01 24.48
C LYS A 97 0.83 -4.49 24.25
N THR A 98 0.76 -4.92 23.01
CA THR A 98 0.49 -6.30 22.63
C THR A 98 1.74 -7.17 22.50
N MET A 99 2.93 -6.61 22.80
CA MET A 99 4.23 -7.27 22.62
C MET A 99 4.39 -7.89 21.22
N SER A 100 3.86 -7.23 20.20
CA SER A 100 3.87 -7.73 18.83
C SER A 100 5.25 -7.55 18.19
N SER A 101 5.70 -8.57 17.46
CA SER A 101 6.88 -8.52 16.60
C SER A 101 6.55 -8.13 15.15
N THR A 102 5.28 -7.98 14.79
CA THR A 102 4.82 -7.71 13.42
C THR A 102 5.47 -6.46 12.83
N ASN A 103 6.02 -6.56 11.62
CA ASN A 103 6.54 -5.42 10.90
C ASN A 103 5.42 -4.64 10.20
N PHE A 104 5.57 -3.31 10.14
CA PHE A 104 4.67 -2.46 9.36
C PHE A 104 5.27 -2.14 8.00
N ALA A 105 4.41 -2.17 6.97
CA ALA A 105 4.67 -1.64 5.65
C ALA A 105 3.65 -0.53 5.36
N VAL A 106 4.07 0.62 4.83
CA VAL A 106 3.14 1.69 4.44
C VAL A 106 2.96 1.68 2.93
N LYS A 107 1.70 1.57 2.46
CA LYS A 107 1.38 1.58 1.03
C LYS A 107 0.94 2.96 0.59
N ILE A 108 1.74 3.57 -0.30
CA ILE A 108 1.55 4.94 -0.81
C ILE A 108 0.88 4.98 -2.19
N ALA A 109 0.29 6.14 -2.51
CA ALA A 109 -0.37 6.35 -3.80
C ALA A 109 0.63 6.66 -4.93
N PRO A 110 0.34 6.29 -6.19
CA PRO A 110 1.18 6.67 -7.32
C PRO A 110 1.07 8.16 -7.67
N ASP A 111 0.01 8.82 -7.23
CA ASP A 111 -0.30 10.21 -7.57
C ASP A 111 0.42 11.24 -6.65
N ILE A 112 1.21 10.75 -5.68
CA ILE A 112 2.03 11.59 -4.81
C ILE A 112 3.07 12.38 -5.62
N LYS A 113 3.35 13.61 -5.20
CA LYS A 113 4.42 14.40 -5.84
C LYS A 113 5.79 13.88 -5.41
N ILE A 114 6.73 13.84 -6.34
CA ILE A 114 8.11 13.35 -6.06
C ILE A 114 8.75 14.11 -4.89
N LYS A 115 8.54 15.42 -4.82
CA LYS A 115 9.07 16.27 -3.74
C LYS A 115 8.54 15.95 -2.35
N ASP A 116 7.46 15.16 -2.25
CA ASP A 116 6.86 14.81 -0.96
C ASP A 116 7.32 13.41 -0.47
N LEU A 117 8.14 12.71 -1.28
CA LEU A 117 8.64 11.36 -0.97
C LEU A 117 9.60 11.37 0.22
N ASP A 118 10.48 12.37 0.30
CA ASP A 118 11.43 12.55 1.39
C ASP A 118 10.72 12.79 2.71
N ILE A 119 9.67 13.59 2.72
CA ILE A 119 8.87 13.90 3.90
C ILE A 119 8.21 12.62 4.43
N ILE A 120 7.56 11.86 3.55
CA ILE A 120 6.92 10.60 3.93
C ILE A 120 7.94 9.59 4.46
N GLY A 121 9.04 9.37 3.73
CA GLY A 121 10.05 8.42 4.16
C GLY A 121 10.71 8.79 5.50
N ASN A 122 10.91 10.06 5.78
CA ASN A 122 11.39 10.52 7.08
C ASN A 122 10.40 10.23 8.21
N VAL A 123 9.09 10.36 7.97
CA VAL A 123 8.06 9.95 8.94
C VAL A 123 8.08 8.44 9.16
N LEU A 124 8.29 7.64 8.11
CA LEU A 124 8.44 6.18 8.24
C LEU A 124 9.63 5.84 9.13
N LEU A 125 10.82 6.40 8.86
CA LEU A 125 12.03 6.16 9.67
C LEU A 125 11.86 6.58 11.12
N LYS A 126 11.30 7.77 11.36
CA LYS A 126 10.98 8.27 12.72
C LYS A 126 10.13 7.28 13.51
N ASN A 127 9.23 6.56 12.84
CA ASN A 127 8.32 5.59 13.45
C ASN A 127 8.82 4.14 13.34
N ASN A 128 10.10 3.91 13.02
CA ASN A 128 10.69 2.59 12.87
C ASN A 128 9.97 1.71 11.82
N VAL A 129 9.41 2.33 10.78
CA VAL A 129 8.84 1.63 9.63
C VAL A 129 9.89 1.61 8.51
N ASN A 130 10.44 0.45 8.24
CA ASN A 130 11.50 0.24 7.27
C ASN A 130 11.05 -0.49 6.00
N LEU A 131 9.75 -0.49 5.72
CA LEU A 131 9.16 -1.13 4.54
C LEU A 131 8.08 -0.22 3.93
N ALA A 132 8.23 0.10 2.64
CA ALA A 132 7.27 0.87 1.86
C ALA A 132 6.74 0.05 0.69
N ILE A 133 5.46 0.18 0.36
CA ILE A 133 4.85 -0.43 -0.84
C ILE A 133 4.55 0.67 -1.84
N ILE A 134 5.19 0.62 -3.01
CA ILE A 134 5.10 1.60 -4.09
C ILE A 134 4.67 0.89 -5.37
N SER A 135 3.43 1.06 -5.82
CA SER A 135 2.36 1.94 -5.35
C SER A 135 0.99 1.28 -5.36
N ASN A 136 -0.02 2.01 -4.94
CA ASN A 136 -1.44 1.64 -5.11
C ASN A 136 -1.93 1.97 -6.53
N THR A 137 -3.24 1.92 -6.76
CA THR A 137 -3.91 2.35 -8.00
C THR A 137 -3.99 3.87 -8.10
N SER A 138 -4.05 4.39 -9.32
CA SER A 138 -4.11 5.83 -9.61
C SER A 138 -5.54 6.31 -9.89
N ASP A 139 -5.87 7.52 -9.44
CA ASP A 139 -7.03 8.30 -9.88
C ASP A 139 -6.63 9.51 -10.75
N GLY A 140 -5.37 9.56 -11.15
CA GLY A 140 -4.83 10.60 -12.02
C GLY A 140 -5.37 10.56 -13.45
N THR A 141 -4.70 11.32 -14.33
CA THR A 141 -5.10 11.44 -15.75
C THR A 141 -5.07 10.10 -16.47
N ARG A 142 -6.04 9.90 -17.33
CA ARG A 142 -6.22 8.73 -18.19
C ARG A 142 -6.30 9.10 -19.68
N ALA A 143 -5.79 10.28 -20.02
CA ALA A 143 -5.89 10.81 -21.39
C ALA A 143 -5.29 9.85 -22.45
N ASN A 144 -4.24 9.13 -22.09
CA ASN A 144 -3.53 8.21 -22.97
C ASN A 144 -4.19 6.83 -23.12
N LEU A 145 -5.24 6.52 -22.34
CA LEU A 145 -5.96 5.26 -22.49
C LEU A 145 -6.86 5.30 -23.74
N LYS A 146 -6.94 4.16 -24.42
CA LYS A 146 -7.69 4.00 -25.67
C LYS A 146 -9.15 3.59 -25.41
N ASN A 147 -9.35 2.70 -24.43
CA ASN A 147 -10.66 2.13 -24.13
C ASN A 147 -11.62 3.19 -23.58
N ILE A 148 -12.90 3.12 -23.99
CA ILE A 148 -13.96 4.02 -23.53
C ILE A 148 -14.17 4.01 -22.01
N ASN A 149 -13.88 2.90 -21.35
CA ASN A 149 -13.96 2.76 -19.90
C ASN A 149 -12.98 3.66 -19.13
N LYS A 150 -12.06 4.36 -19.81
CA LYS A 150 -11.18 5.38 -19.19
C LYS A 150 -11.95 6.47 -18.43
N PHE A 151 -13.21 6.71 -18.78
CA PHE A 151 -14.07 7.67 -18.10
C PHE A 151 -14.74 7.14 -16.81
N GLU A 152 -14.62 5.84 -16.54
CA GLU A 152 -15.15 5.24 -15.33
C GLU A 152 -14.43 5.76 -14.07
N LYS A 153 -15.20 5.95 -12.98
CA LYS A 153 -14.62 6.29 -11.66
C LYS A 153 -13.92 5.07 -11.07
N GLY A 154 -12.86 5.29 -10.29
CA GLY A 154 -12.15 4.23 -9.58
C GLY A 154 -10.63 4.33 -9.71
N GLY A 155 -9.91 3.39 -9.14
CA GLY A 155 -8.46 3.30 -9.24
C GLY A 155 -8.01 2.56 -10.49
N LEU A 156 -7.14 3.18 -11.29
CA LEU A 156 -6.49 2.59 -12.44
C LEU A 156 -5.30 1.73 -12.01
N SER A 157 -5.21 0.52 -12.55
CA SER A 157 -4.10 -0.42 -12.33
C SER A 157 -3.66 -1.08 -13.65
N GLY A 158 -2.59 -1.83 -13.63
CA GLY A 158 -2.03 -2.51 -14.79
C GLY A 158 -0.94 -1.71 -15.48
N LYS A 159 -0.70 -2.00 -16.76
CA LYS A 159 0.40 -1.44 -17.56
C LYS A 159 0.51 0.09 -17.53
N PRO A 160 -0.58 0.86 -17.59
CA PRO A 160 -0.49 2.32 -17.63
C PRO A 160 0.15 2.97 -16.40
N ILE A 161 0.22 2.28 -15.26
CA ILE A 161 0.86 2.85 -14.06
C ILE A 161 2.30 2.37 -13.85
N GLU A 162 2.86 1.54 -14.73
CA GLU A 162 4.19 0.95 -14.60
C GLU A 162 5.29 2.02 -14.52
N GLU A 163 5.36 2.88 -15.51
CA GLU A 163 6.38 3.94 -15.59
C GLU A 163 6.33 4.86 -14.35
N ARG A 164 5.12 5.23 -13.95
CA ARG A 164 4.93 6.08 -12.77
C ARG A 164 5.39 5.39 -11.50
N SER A 165 5.06 4.12 -11.33
CA SER A 165 5.51 3.31 -10.18
C SER A 165 7.03 3.18 -10.17
N ASN A 166 7.64 2.88 -11.32
CA ASN A 166 9.09 2.75 -11.47
C ASN A 166 9.82 4.06 -11.13
N LEU A 167 9.29 5.19 -11.60
CA LEU A 167 9.84 6.51 -11.27
C LEU A 167 9.80 6.77 -9.75
N LEU A 168 8.67 6.49 -9.09
CA LEU A 168 8.54 6.70 -7.65
C LEU A 168 9.48 5.79 -6.85
N ILE A 169 9.62 4.52 -7.25
CA ILE A 169 10.55 3.57 -6.63
C ILE A 169 11.98 4.11 -6.74
N LYS A 170 12.38 4.52 -7.94
CA LYS A 170 13.73 5.06 -8.22
C LYS A 170 14.04 6.30 -7.39
N GLU A 171 13.11 7.26 -7.36
CA GLU A 171 13.32 8.51 -6.60
C GLU A 171 13.31 8.25 -5.09
N PHE A 172 12.45 7.37 -4.59
CA PHE A 172 12.43 6.99 -3.18
C PHE A 172 13.71 6.25 -2.76
N TYR A 173 14.19 5.32 -3.60
CA TYR A 173 15.43 4.58 -3.36
C TYR A 173 16.65 5.51 -3.35
N LYS A 174 16.73 6.50 -4.22
CA LYS A 174 17.81 7.50 -4.21
C LYS A 174 17.93 8.24 -2.88
N ILE A 175 16.79 8.50 -2.20
CA ILE A 175 16.77 9.24 -0.93
C ILE A 175 17.13 8.32 0.25
N PHE A 176 16.52 7.12 0.28
CA PHE A 176 16.56 6.28 1.49
C PHE A 176 17.46 5.06 1.37
N ASN A 177 17.85 4.67 0.15
CA ASN A 177 18.63 3.45 -0.10
C ASN A 177 18.03 2.26 0.67
N ASP A 178 18.89 1.47 1.30
CA ASP A 178 18.48 0.29 2.07
C ASP A 178 17.90 0.58 3.46
N LYS A 179 17.79 1.84 3.86
CA LYS A 179 17.15 2.23 5.15
C LYS A 179 15.65 1.91 5.15
N ILE A 180 15.01 1.99 3.98
CA ILE A 180 13.62 1.59 3.79
C ILE A 180 13.58 0.64 2.58
N LYS A 181 13.26 -0.62 2.82
CA LYS A 181 13.05 -1.60 1.76
C LYS A 181 11.77 -1.30 0.99
N ILE A 182 11.78 -1.54 -0.31
CA ILE A 182 10.65 -1.23 -1.18
C ILE A 182 10.03 -2.51 -1.72
N ILE A 183 8.73 -2.65 -1.56
CA ILE A 183 7.92 -3.61 -2.31
C ILE A 183 7.37 -2.88 -3.53
N GLY A 184 7.89 -3.20 -4.72
CA GLY A 184 7.46 -2.60 -5.98
C GLY A 184 6.18 -3.23 -6.50
N VAL A 185 5.18 -2.40 -6.83
CA VAL A 185 3.90 -2.87 -7.39
C VAL A 185 3.32 -1.83 -8.36
N GLY A 186 2.65 -2.33 -9.41
CA GLY A 186 2.04 -1.53 -10.48
C GLY A 186 2.65 -1.81 -11.84
N GLY A 187 1.86 -2.39 -12.74
CA GLY A 187 2.25 -2.77 -14.10
C GLY A 187 3.15 -4.00 -14.21
N VAL A 188 3.28 -4.80 -13.15
CA VAL A 188 4.02 -6.06 -13.22
C VAL A 188 3.15 -7.12 -13.88
N ASP A 189 3.58 -7.62 -15.06
CA ASP A 189 2.89 -8.60 -15.89
C ASP A 189 3.82 -9.67 -16.46
N SER A 190 5.13 -9.47 -16.30
CA SER A 190 6.17 -10.32 -16.89
C SER A 190 7.44 -10.31 -16.05
N GLY A 191 8.35 -11.25 -16.33
CA GLY A 191 9.70 -11.24 -15.74
C GLY A 191 10.47 -9.95 -16.05
N LYS A 192 10.26 -9.36 -17.23
CA LYS A 192 10.88 -8.10 -17.64
C LYS A 192 10.38 -6.94 -16.76
N SER A 193 9.07 -6.76 -16.64
CA SER A 193 8.49 -5.68 -15.83
C SER A 193 8.80 -5.84 -14.34
N ALA A 194 8.92 -7.08 -13.85
CA ALA A 194 9.41 -7.36 -12.50
C ALA A 194 10.88 -6.96 -12.32
N TYR A 195 11.75 -7.32 -13.27
CA TYR A 195 13.16 -6.97 -13.24
C TYR A 195 13.41 -5.46 -13.28
N GLU A 196 12.63 -4.72 -14.09
CA GLU A 196 12.69 -3.26 -14.14
C GLU A 196 12.43 -2.61 -12.76
N LYS A 197 11.54 -3.18 -11.93
CA LYS A 197 11.31 -2.69 -10.57
C LYS A 197 12.53 -2.90 -9.67
N PHE A 198 13.23 -4.04 -9.79
CA PHE A 198 14.47 -4.28 -9.04
C PHE A 198 15.56 -3.28 -9.47
N ILE A 199 15.73 -3.01 -10.77
CA ILE A 199 16.66 -2.00 -11.26
C ILE A 199 16.33 -0.62 -10.70
N CYS A 200 15.05 -0.30 -10.52
CA CYS A 200 14.62 0.95 -9.90
C CYS A 200 14.89 1.02 -8.37
N GLY A 201 15.25 -0.09 -7.72
CA GLY A 201 15.58 -0.15 -6.30
C GLY A 201 14.56 -0.90 -5.43
N ALA A 202 13.59 -1.61 -6.02
CA ALA A 202 12.70 -2.47 -5.25
C ALA A 202 13.48 -3.68 -4.67
N SER A 203 13.17 -4.05 -3.43
CA SER A 203 13.71 -5.26 -2.77
C SER A 203 12.78 -6.46 -2.96
N TYR A 204 11.50 -6.21 -3.16
CA TYR A 204 10.45 -7.22 -3.34
C TYR A 204 9.45 -6.74 -4.38
N ILE A 205 8.65 -7.67 -4.91
CA ILE A 205 7.64 -7.40 -5.95
C ILE A 205 6.28 -7.89 -5.49
N GLN A 206 5.24 -7.12 -5.80
CA GLN A 206 3.85 -7.57 -5.78
C GLN A 206 3.24 -7.39 -7.16
N LEU A 207 2.34 -8.30 -7.53
CA LEU A 207 1.51 -8.16 -8.74
C LEU A 207 0.05 -8.46 -8.38
N TYR A 208 -0.87 -7.88 -9.11
CA TYR A 208 -2.30 -8.09 -8.97
C TYR A 208 -2.98 -8.17 -10.34
N THR A 209 -3.03 -7.06 -11.08
CA THR A 209 -3.67 -6.98 -12.40
C THR A 209 -3.01 -7.92 -13.42
N GLY A 210 -1.69 -8.16 -13.33
CA GLY A 210 -0.99 -9.11 -14.19
C GLY A 210 -1.38 -10.59 -13.96
N MET A 211 -2.21 -10.88 -12.94
CA MET A 211 -2.76 -12.22 -12.67
C MET A 211 -4.21 -12.37 -13.17
N VAL A 212 -4.85 -11.30 -13.65
CA VAL A 212 -6.23 -11.26 -14.14
C VAL A 212 -6.29 -11.42 -15.65
#